data_d0477cd3b827b0ef73b7f696ef42e32b
#
_entry.id   d0477cd3b827b0ef73b7f696ef42e32b
#
_cell.length_a   1.000
_cell.length_b   1.000
_cell.length_c   1.000
_cell.angle_alpha   90.00
_cell.angle_beta   90.00
_cell.angle_gamma   90.00
#
_symmetry.space_group_name_H-M   'P 1'
#
loop_
_entity.id
_entity.type
_entity.pdbx_description
1 polymer ?
#
loop_
_entity_poly.entity_id
_entity_poly.type
_entity_poly.pdbx_seq_one_letter_code
_entity_poly.pdbx_strand_id
1 'polypeptide(L)'
;MHPRGIDVDRNGVIWTALAASSHLASFDRRKCKVFSGPDMKEGNQCPEGWTLYQTTGPKLKGTDIPAEFHYYNWVDQYNALGLGENMPMATGSNSDSLLVLNPQTKEWITLRVPYPLGFYSRGLDGRIDDPNAGWKGRGVWANYGTHFVWHIEGGKGTRGKLLHFQVRPDPLAR
;
A
#
# COMPACT_ATOMS: atom_id res chain seq x y z
N MET A 1 -7.67 -13.47 7.80
CA MET A 1 -6.89 -12.27 7.36
C MET A 1 -5.42 -12.56 7.64
N HIS A 2 -4.52 -12.23 6.73
CA HIS A 2 -3.08 -12.46 6.89
C HIS A 2 -2.38 -11.09 6.86
N PRO A 3 -2.10 -10.47 8.01
CA PRO A 3 -1.42 -9.17 8.05
C PRO A 3 0.00 -9.30 7.49
N ARG A 4 0.38 -8.35 6.65
CA ARG A 4 1.68 -8.25 6.00
C ARG A 4 2.13 -6.80 5.97
N GLY A 5 3.34 -6.56 6.41
CA GLY A 5 3.84 -5.22 6.57
C GLY A 5 3.12 -4.44 7.67
N ILE A 6 3.80 -3.47 8.20
CA ILE A 6 3.28 -2.53 9.19
C ILE A 6 4.03 -1.22 9.03
N ASP A 7 3.31 -0.10 9.14
CA ASP A 7 3.91 1.22 9.21
C ASP A 7 3.02 2.14 10.04
N VAL A 8 3.54 3.29 10.44
CA VAL A 8 2.86 4.24 11.32
C VAL A 8 2.86 5.62 10.66
N ASP A 9 1.73 6.30 10.64
CA ASP A 9 1.68 7.67 10.18
C ASP A 9 2.16 8.66 11.28
N ARG A 10 2.35 9.93 10.90
CA ARG A 10 2.79 10.98 11.83
C ARG A 10 1.78 11.29 12.95
N ASN A 11 0.55 10.82 12.83
CA ASN A 11 -0.48 10.95 13.85
C ASN A 11 -0.50 9.76 14.81
N GLY A 12 0.39 8.77 14.63
CA GLY A 12 0.48 7.56 15.44
C GLY A 12 -0.57 6.51 15.09
N VAL A 13 -1.23 6.62 13.94
CA VAL A 13 -2.12 5.56 13.44
C VAL A 13 -1.28 4.49 12.77
N ILE A 14 -1.50 3.25 13.16
CA ILE A 14 -0.81 2.09 12.61
C ILE A 14 -1.56 1.60 11.37
N TRP A 15 -0.82 1.29 10.31
CA TRP A 15 -1.35 0.78 9.06
C TRP A 15 -0.76 -0.59 8.75
N THR A 16 -1.58 -1.51 8.26
CA THR A 16 -1.16 -2.87 7.87
C THR A 16 -1.94 -3.37 6.65
N ALA A 17 -1.26 -4.06 5.76
CA ALA A 17 -1.89 -4.75 4.65
C ALA A 17 -2.47 -6.09 5.11
N LEU A 18 -3.69 -6.39 4.73
CA LEU A 18 -4.36 -7.66 4.98
C LEU A 18 -4.37 -8.49 3.70
N ALA A 19 -3.31 -9.29 3.52
CA ALA A 19 -2.97 -9.93 2.25
C ALA A 19 -4.08 -10.80 1.65
N ALA A 20 -4.81 -11.53 2.49
CA ALA A 20 -5.78 -12.52 2.00
C ALA A 20 -7.23 -12.02 2.00
N SER A 21 -7.48 -10.76 2.31
CA SER A 21 -8.82 -10.18 2.33
C SER A 21 -8.99 -8.94 1.49
N SER A 22 -7.96 -8.56 0.72
CA SER A 22 -7.97 -7.38 -0.15
C SER A 22 -8.29 -6.09 0.59
N HIS A 23 -7.74 -5.91 1.80
CA HIS A 23 -7.91 -4.72 2.60
C HIS A 23 -6.58 -4.12 3.03
N LEU A 24 -6.57 -2.82 3.18
CA LEU A 24 -5.66 -2.09 4.05
C LEU A 24 -6.40 -1.82 5.36
N ALA A 25 -5.74 -1.97 6.48
CA ALA A 25 -6.32 -1.70 7.79
C ALA A 25 -5.56 -0.60 8.51
N SER A 26 -6.29 0.23 9.25
CA SER A 26 -5.71 1.15 10.22
C SER A 26 -6.12 0.80 11.63
N PHE A 27 -5.23 1.07 12.59
CA PHE A 27 -5.49 0.95 14.01
C PHE A 27 -5.11 2.24 14.72
N ASP A 28 -6.10 2.89 15.30
CA ASP A 28 -5.93 4.10 16.11
C ASP A 28 -6.15 3.77 17.58
N ARG A 29 -5.07 3.62 18.32
CA ARG A 29 -5.10 3.29 19.75
C ARG A 29 -5.85 4.32 20.59
N ARG A 30 -5.95 5.56 20.15
CA ARG A 30 -6.67 6.63 20.89
C ARG A 30 -8.17 6.39 21.00
N LYS A 31 -8.72 5.54 20.13
CA LYS A 31 -10.12 5.13 20.15
C LYS A 31 -10.42 4.02 21.14
N CYS A 32 -9.40 3.35 21.66
CA CYS A 32 -9.56 2.23 22.58
C CYS A 32 -10.16 2.70 23.91
N LYS A 33 -11.12 1.95 24.39
CA LYS A 33 -11.78 2.19 25.67
C LYS A 33 -11.23 1.30 26.79
N VAL A 34 -10.74 0.11 26.43
CA VAL A 34 -10.19 -0.89 27.35
C VAL A 34 -8.75 -1.19 26.98
N PHE A 35 -7.85 -1.03 27.94
CA PHE A 35 -6.40 -1.26 27.74
C PHE A 35 -5.84 -2.43 28.58
N SER A 36 -6.64 -2.93 29.53
CA SER A 36 -6.25 -4.03 30.43
C SER A 36 -7.48 -4.65 31.08
N GLY A 37 -7.29 -5.78 31.77
CA GLY A 37 -8.35 -6.41 32.55
C GLY A 37 -8.93 -7.70 31.91
N PRO A 38 -10.02 -8.24 32.48
CA PRO A 38 -10.62 -9.50 32.05
C PRO A 38 -11.06 -9.48 30.59
N ASP A 39 -11.66 -8.39 30.13
CA ASP A 39 -12.17 -8.23 28.76
C ASP A 39 -11.07 -8.41 27.70
N MET A 40 -9.84 -7.98 28.01
CA MET A 40 -8.69 -8.22 27.14
C MET A 40 -8.34 -9.71 27.03
N LYS A 41 -8.52 -10.46 28.10
CA LYS A 41 -8.28 -11.93 28.11
C LYS A 41 -9.32 -12.68 27.30
N GLU A 42 -10.52 -12.16 27.19
CA GLU A 42 -11.61 -12.71 26.40
C GLU A 42 -11.51 -12.35 24.91
N GLY A 43 -10.42 -11.68 24.50
CA GLY A 43 -10.16 -11.32 23.10
C GLY A 43 -10.74 -9.98 22.65
N ASN A 44 -11.27 -9.19 23.57
CA ASN A 44 -11.68 -7.82 23.27
C ASN A 44 -10.44 -6.91 23.15
N GLN A 45 -9.84 -6.91 21.96
CA GLN A 45 -8.61 -6.16 21.67
C GLN A 45 -8.91 -4.87 20.92
N CYS A 46 -9.75 -4.00 21.53
CA CYS A 46 -10.06 -2.68 20.99
C CYS A 46 -10.61 -2.74 19.55
N PRO A 47 -11.76 -3.36 19.30
CA PRO A 47 -12.34 -3.41 17.95
C PRO A 47 -12.66 -2.01 17.39
N GLU A 48 -12.97 -1.06 18.24
CA GLU A 48 -13.24 0.34 17.88
C GLU A 48 -12.03 1.09 17.34
N GLY A 49 -10.83 0.60 17.60
CA GLY A 49 -9.58 1.15 17.04
C GLY A 49 -9.35 0.81 15.58
N TRP A 50 -9.98 -0.24 15.09
CA TRP A 50 -9.76 -0.75 13.73
C TRP A 50 -10.70 -0.13 12.69
N THR A 51 -10.14 0.16 11.53
CA THR A 51 -10.89 0.53 10.33
C THR A 51 -10.33 -0.26 9.15
N LEU A 52 -11.22 -0.85 8.37
CA LEU A 52 -10.87 -1.63 7.17
C LEU A 52 -11.23 -0.82 5.92
N TYR A 53 -10.29 -0.81 4.97
CA TYR A 53 -10.46 -0.16 3.67
C TYR A 53 -10.29 -1.22 2.59
N GLN A 54 -11.39 -1.60 1.95
CA GLN A 54 -11.34 -2.53 0.83
C GLN A 54 -10.67 -1.86 -0.35
N THR A 55 -9.69 -2.54 -0.95
CA THR A 55 -8.96 -2.02 -2.10
C THR A 55 -9.70 -2.22 -3.41
N THR A 56 -9.34 -1.43 -4.41
CA THR A 56 -9.98 -1.38 -5.73
C THR A 56 -9.42 -2.42 -6.71
N GLY A 57 -8.93 -3.53 -6.22
CA GLY A 57 -8.36 -4.58 -7.06
C GLY A 57 -9.40 -5.41 -7.82
N PRO A 58 -8.93 -6.41 -8.56
CA PRO A 58 -9.82 -7.30 -9.29
C PRO A 58 -10.73 -8.08 -8.34
N LYS A 59 -11.82 -8.61 -8.88
CA LYS A 59 -12.74 -9.53 -8.19
C LYS A 59 -12.57 -10.94 -8.74
N LEU A 60 -12.96 -11.93 -7.96
CA LEU A 60 -13.06 -13.30 -8.45
C LEU A 60 -14.14 -13.36 -9.54
N LYS A 61 -13.81 -14.07 -10.61
CA LYS A 61 -14.69 -14.15 -11.81
C LYS A 61 -16.12 -14.58 -11.42
N GLY A 62 -17.08 -13.75 -11.81
CA GLY A 62 -18.50 -14.01 -11.58
C GLY A 62 -19.00 -13.73 -10.15
N THR A 63 -18.22 -13.06 -9.33
CA THR A 63 -18.58 -12.71 -7.94
C THR A 63 -18.23 -11.26 -7.62
N ASP A 64 -18.71 -10.78 -6.47
CA ASP A 64 -18.30 -9.50 -5.88
C ASP A 64 -17.15 -9.64 -4.87
N ILE A 65 -16.60 -10.83 -4.73
CA ILE A 65 -15.52 -11.11 -3.79
C ILE A 65 -14.22 -10.48 -4.31
N PRO A 66 -13.58 -9.59 -3.52
CA PRO A 66 -12.33 -8.96 -3.92
C PRO A 66 -11.21 -10.00 -3.96
N ALA A 67 -10.37 -9.90 -4.97
CA ALA A 67 -9.26 -10.81 -5.23
C ALA A 67 -7.90 -10.11 -5.32
N GLU A 68 -7.78 -8.91 -4.78
CA GLU A 68 -6.50 -8.23 -4.70
C GLU A 68 -5.63 -8.84 -3.61
N PHE A 69 -4.32 -8.90 -3.86
CA PHE A 69 -3.35 -9.42 -2.91
C PHE A 69 -2.34 -8.34 -2.55
N HIS A 70 -2.22 -8.08 -1.24
CA HIS A 70 -1.27 -7.10 -0.70
C HIS A 70 -0.17 -7.82 0.07
N TYR A 71 1.06 -7.67 -0.39
CA TYR A 71 2.19 -8.24 0.36
C TYR A 71 2.82 -7.23 1.31
N TYR A 72 2.81 -5.95 0.97
CA TYR A 72 3.46 -4.91 1.75
C TYR A 72 2.66 -3.62 1.78
N ASN A 73 2.86 -2.84 2.82
CA ASN A 73 2.36 -1.47 2.93
C ASN A 73 3.46 -0.53 3.43
N TRP A 74 3.26 0.73 3.16
CA TRP A 74 4.09 1.83 3.60
C TRP A 74 3.23 3.08 3.73
N VAL A 75 3.67 4.05 4.56
CA VAL A 75 2.97 5.33 4.71
C VAL A 75 3.87 6.46 4.22
N ASP A 76 3.41 7.20 3.22
CA ASP A 76 4.07 8.42 2.80
C ASP A 76 3.83 9.54 3.81
N GLN A 77 4.67 9.59 4.83
CA GLN A 77 4.53 10.54 5.92
C GLN A 77 4.80 11.99 5.49
N TYR A 78 5.66 12.19 4.49
CA TYR A 78 6.24 13.48 4.13
C TYR A 78 5.97 13.89 2.70
N ASN A 79 4.94 13.32 2.07
CA ASN A 79 4.57 13.66 0.71
C ASN A 79 5.69 13.43 -0.33
N ALA A 80 6.42 12.32 -0.19
CA ALA A 80 7.46 11.94 -1.13
C ALA A 80 6.91 11.67 -2.53
N LEU A 81 5.69 11.12 -2.62
CA LEU A 81 5.02 10.83 -3.88
C LEU A 81 4.33 12.06 -4.51
N GLY A 82 4.05 13.09 -3.72
CA GLY A 82 3.38 14.31 -4.19
C GLY A 82 1.85 14.27 -4.13
N LEU A 83 1.27 13.26 -3.46
CA LEU A 83 -0.19 13.06 -3.34
C LEU A 83 -0.78 13.54 -2.01
N GLY A 84 0.05 13.94 -1.08
CA GLY A 84 -0.31 14.38 0.27
C GLY A 84 0.55 13.74 1.34
N GLU A 85 0.46 14.29 2.56
CA GLU A 85 1.13 13.73 3.74
C GLU A 85 0.28 12.63 4.38
N ASN A 86 0.95 11.70 5.07
CA ASN A 86 0.31 10.56 5.76
C ASN A 86 -0.59 9.72 4.83
N MET A 87 -0.14 9.50 3.60
CA MET A 87 -0.85 8.70 2.61
C MET A 87 -0.43 7.23 2.74
N PRO A 88 -1.27 6.35 3.32
CA PRO A 88 -0.96 4.92 3.36
C PRO A 88 -1.14 4.29 1.99
N MET A 89 -0.28 3.33 1.68
CA MET A 89 -0.30 2.63 0.41
C MET A 89 -0.04 1.14 0.59
N ALA A 90 -0.53 0.36 -0.34
CA ALA A 90 -0.34 -1.08 -0.39
C ALA A 90 0.07 -1.55 -1.80
N THR A 91 0.79 -2.65 -1.85
CA THR A 91 1.11 -3.30 -3.12
C THR A 91 -0.10 -4.07 -3.63
N GLY A 92 -0.53 -3.80 -4.85
CA GLY A 92 -1.62 -4.52 -5.54
C GLY A 92 -1.03 -5.52 -6.52
N SER A 93 -0.77 -6.75 -6.07
CA SER A 93 -0.09 -7.76 -6.88
C SER A 93 -0.98 -8.33 -7.98
N ASN A 94 -2.30 -8.35 -7.80
CA ASN A 94 -3.23 -8.84 -8.80
C ASN A 94 -3.72 -7.76 -9.76
N SER A 95 -3.48 -6.49 -9.46
CA SER A 95 -3.73 -5.36 -10.35
C SER A 95 -2.46 -4.76 -10.95
N ASP A 96 -1.28 -5.29 -10.61
CA ASP A 96 0.03 -4.73 -10.99
C ASP A 96 0.13 -3.23 -10.66
N SER A 97 -0.21 -2.88 -9.42
CA SER A 97 -0.37 -1.48 -9.05
C SER A 97 0.20 -1.17 -7.68
N LEU A 98 0.67 0.05 -7.50
CA LEU A 98 0.75 0.67 -6.19
C LEU A 98 -0.59 1.35 -5.90
N LEU A 99 -1.23 0.96 -4.81
CA LEU A 99 -2.54 1.44 -4.39
C LEU A 99 -2.35 2.43 -3.24
N VAL A 100 -2.69 3.68 -3.45
CA VAL A 100 -2.56 4.75 -2.45
C VAL A 100 -3.93 5.15 -1.95
N LEU A 101 -4.13 5.14 -0.65
CA LEU A 101 -5.38 5.55 -0.02
C LEU A 101 -5.28 7.00 0.47
N ASN A 102 -6.24 7.82 0.10
CA ASN A 102 -6.47 9.08 0.81
C ASN A 102 -7.31 8.79 2.07
N PRO A 103 -6.76 8.89 3.28
CA PRO A 103 -7.47 8.49 4.48
C PRO A 103 -8.62 9.46 4.86
N GLN A 104 -8.62 10.69 4.35
CA GLN A 104 -9.66 11.69 4.60
C GLN A 104 -10.89 11.44 3.71
N THR A 105 -10.68 11.27 2.38
CA THR A 105 -11.77 11.04 1.42
C THR A 105 -12.15 9.57 1.29
N LYS A 106 -11.27 8.65 1.75
CA LYS A 106 -11.36 7.20 1.57
C LYS A 106 -11.29 6.75 0.11
N GLU A 107 -10.79 7.61 -0.75
CA GLU A 107 -10.62 7.31 -2.17
C GLU A 107 -9.26 6.67 -2.44
N TRP A 108 -9.24 5.79 -3.43
CA TRP A 108 -8.04 5.09 -3.86
C TRP A 108 -7.48 5.71 -5.14
N ILE A 109 -6.16 5.89 -5.14
CA ILE A 109 -5.39 6.25 -6.32
C ILE A 109 -4.61 5.00 -6.76
N THR A 110 -4.79 4.59 -8.00
CA THR A 110 -4.15 3.40 -8.57
C THR A 110 -3.04 3.81 -9.52
N LEU A 111 -1.80 3.51 -9.15
CA LEU A 111 -0.62 3.75 -9.98
C LEU A 111 -0.18 2.42 -10.61
N ARG A 112 -0.54 2.21 -11.87
CA ARG A 112 -0.27 0.94 -12.57
C ARG A 112 1.16 0.81 -13.02
N VAL A 113 1.71 -0.38 -12.82
CA VAL A 113 2.94 -0.82 -13.47
C VAL A 113 2.59 -1.32 -14.86
N PRO A 114 3.24 -0.80 -15.92
CA PRO A 114 2.89 -1.17 -17.29
C PRO A 114 3.11 -2.66 -17.56
N TYR A 115 2.14 -3.30 -18.21
CA TYR A 115 2.32 -4.63 -18.81
C TYR A 115 3.47 -4.60 -19.85
N PRO A 116 4.34 -5.59 -19.95
CA PRO A 116 4.27 -6.92 -19.31
C PRO A 116 5.12 -7.05 -18.03
N LEU A 117 5.41 -5.95 -17.34
CA LEU A 117 6.33 -5.98 -16.20
C LEU A 117 5.74 -6.76 -15.01
N GLY A 118 4.44 -6.62 -14.74
CA GLY A 118 3.82 -7.13 -13.53
C GLY A 118 4.28 -6.40 -12.28
N PHE A 119 3.72 -6.68 -11.12
CA PHE A 119 4.15 -6.07 -9.88
C PHE A 119 3.92 -6.97 -8.67
N TYR A 120 4.99 -7.42 -8.06
CA TYR A 120 4.98 -8.10 -6.78
C TYR A 120 6.11 -7.56 -5.91
N SER A 121 5.78 -6.69 -4.99
CA SER A 121 6.77 -6.01 -4.14
C SER A 121 6.65 -6.44 -2.69
N ARG A 122 7.80 -6.58 -2.05
CA ARG A 122 7.95 -6.90 -0.61
C ARG A 122 8.57 -5.76 0.18
N GLY A 123 8.79 -4.63 -0.44
CA GLY A 123 9.36 -3.46 0.21
C GLY A 123 9.04 -2.20 -0.56
N LEU A 124 8.65 -1.19 0.17
CA LEU A 124 8.39 0.16 -0.30
C LEU A 124 9.17 1.12 0.57
N ASP A 125 9.72 2.15 -0.04
CA ASP A 125 10.31 3.28 0.67
C ASP A 125 10.26 4.54 -0.20
N GLY A 126 10.04 5.70 0.40
CA GLY A 126 9.91 6.95 -0.32
C GLY A 126 10.94 7.98 0.13
N ARG A 127 11.40 8.79 -0.83
CA ARG A 127 12.37 9.86 -0.58
C ARG A 127 12.03 11.14 -1.32
N ILE A 128 12.45 12.23 -0.70
CA ILE A 128 12.67 13.51 -1.33
C ILE A 128 14.19 13.71 -1.33
N ASP A 129 14.86 13.27 -2.40
CA ASP A 129 16.33 13.26 -2.47
C ASP A 129 16.90 14.69 -2.59
N ASP A 130 16.21 15.54 -3.36
CA ASP A 130 16.53 16.96 -3.49
C ASP A 130 15.24 17.79 -3.54
N PRO A 131 14.95 18.58 -2.50
CA PRO A 131 13.76 19.42 -2.46
C PRO A 131 13.69 20.45 -3.59
N ASN A 132 14.85 20.87 -4.12
CA ASN A 132 14.93 21.88 -5.19
C ASN A 132 14.75 21.27 -6.58
N ALA A 133 14.88 19.95 -6.72
CA ALA A 133 14.66 19.25 -7.98
C ALA A 133 13.18 19.10 -8.34
N GLY A 134 12.26 19.56 -7.49
CA GLY A 134 10.84 19.42 -7.68
C GLY A 134 10.42 17.93 -7.71
N TRP A 135 9.62 17.56 -8.69
CA TRP A 135 9.16 16.18 -8.81
C TRP A 135 10.28 15.16 -9.06
N LYS A 136 11.40 15.57 -9.68
CA LYS A 136 12.54 14.68 -9.98
C LYS A 136 13.21 14.12 -8.73
N GLY A 137 13.22 14.89 -7.64
CA GLY A 137 13.77 14.48 -6.35
C GLY A 137 12.78 13.72 -5.49
N ARG A 138 11.57 13.43 -5.97
CA ARG A 138 10.51 12.77 -5.22
C ARG A 138 10.17 11.42 -5.81
N GLY A 139 9.68 10.52 -4.98
CA GLY A 139 9.13 9.27 -5.45
C GLY A 139 9.17 8.16 -4.41
N VAL A 140 8.54 7.06 -4.76
CA VAL A 140 8.51 5.83 -3.97
C VAL A 140 9.23 4.74 -4.72
N TRP A 141 10.21 4.12 -4.07
CA TRP A 141 10.92 2.97 -4.56
C TRP A 141 10.22 1.69 -4.09
N ALA A 142 10.12 0.74 -4.99
CA ALA A 142 9.60 -0.59 -4.72
C ALA A 142 10.57 -1.65 -5.26
N ASN A 143 10.83 -2.68 -4.47
CA ASN A 143 11.50 -3.85 -5.02
C ASN A 143 10.48 -4.64 -5.85
N TYR A 144 10.99 -5.34 -6.84
CA TYR A 144 10.19 -6.11 -7.77
C TYR A 144 10.73 -7.53 -7.85
N GLY A 145 9.94 -8.47 -7.37
CA GLY A 145 10.28 -9.89 -7.39
C GLY A 145 9.58 -10.63 -8.52
N THR A 146 10.27 -11.57 -9.13
CA THR A 146 9.75 -12.36 -10.26
C THR A 146 9.21 -13.73 -9.87
N HIS A 147 9.43 -14.18 -8.63
CA HIS A 147 9.11 -15.55 -8.23
C HIS A 147 7.63 -15.85 -8.04
N PHE A 148 6.80 -14.84 -7.84
CA PHE A 148 5.37 -15.01 -7.55
C PHE A 148 4.48 -14.14 -8.41
N VAL A 149 5.02 -13.61 -9.49
CA VAL A 149 4.25 -12.81 -10.43
C VAL A 149 3.81 -13.74 -11.57
N TRP A 150 2.55 -14.08 -11.59
CA TRP A 150 1.94 -15.06 -12.48
C TRP A 150 1.30 -14.46 -13.74
N HIS A 151 1.42 -13.16 -13.92
CA HIS A 151 0.89 -12.43 -15.06
C HIS A 151 1.92 -11.48 -15.68
N ILE A 152 3.20 -11.83 -15.57
CA ILE A 152 4.26 -11.18 -16.34
C ILE A 152 4.69 -12.05 -17.50
N GLU A 153 5.12 -11.43 -18.56
CA GLU A 153 5.90 -12.09 -19.59
C GLU A 153 7.37 -12.14 -19.18
N GLY A 154 7.70 -13.11 -18.37
CA GLY A 154 9.05 -13.39 -17.92
C GLY A 154 9.49 -14.75 -18.38
N GLY A 155 10.72 -14.85 -18.84
CA GLY A 155 11.35 -16.11 -19.22
C GLY A 155 12.43 -16.54 -18.24
N LYS A 156 13.06 -17.66 -18.55
CA LYS A 156 14.26 -18.11 -17.83
C LYS A 156 15.32 -17.01 -17.82
N GLY A 157 15.82 -16.66 -16.64
CA GLY A 157 16.81 -15.61 -16.46
C GLY A 157 16.24 -14.21 -16.18
N THR A 158 14.92 -14.07 -16.07
CA THR A 158 14.31 -12.83 -15.60
C THR A 158 14.77 -12.54 -14.18
N ARG A 159 15.30 -11.35 -13.96
CA ARG A 159 15.84 -10.91 -12.65
C ARG A 159 14.91 -9.93 -11.97
N GLY A 160 14.99 -9.87 -10.64
CA GLY A 160 14.36 -8.81 -9.84
C GLY A 160 14.83 -7.43 -10.31
N LYS A 161 13.95 -6.45 -10.18
CA LYS A 161 14.17 -5.05 -10.59
C LYS A 161 13.77 -4.11 -9.46
N LEU A 162 14.14 -2.87 -9.60
CA LEU A 162 13.61 -1.76 -8.79
C LEU A 162 12.65 -0.95 -9.65
N LEU A 163 11.54 -0.56 -9.05
CA LEU A 163 10.59 0.37 -9.64
C LEU A 163 10.64 1.68 -8.87
N HIS A 164 10.53 2.77 -9.58
CA HIS A 164 10.43 4.10 -9.01
C HIS A 164 9.13 4.74 -9.49
N PHE A 165 8.22 4.96 -8.56
CA PHE A 165 6.97 5.66 -8.82
C PHE A 165 7.18 7.15 -8.59
N GLN A 166 6.88 7.94 -9.63
CA GLN A 166 6.89 9.41 -9.56
C GLN A 166 5.59 9.95 -10.13
N VAL A 167 4.96 10.85 -9.39
CA VAL A 167 3.79 11.60 -9.87
C VAL A 167 4.27 12.98 -10.26
N ARG A 168 4.07 13.33 -11.53
CA ARG A 168 4.41 14.67 -12.04
C ARG A 168 3.26 15.63 -11.74
N PRO A 169 3.55 16.82 -11.21
CA PRO A 169 2.53 17.86 -11.04
C PRO A 169 1.88 18.29 -12.36
N ASP A 170 2.68 18.33 -13.42
CA ASP A 170 2.25 18.58 -14.79
C ASP A 170 2.70 17.42 -15.69
N PRO A 171 1.76 16.56 -16.17
CA PRO A 171 2.13 15.42 -16.99
C PRO A 171 2.69 15.81 -18.36
N LEU A 172 2.48 17.06 -18.80
CA LEU A 172 3.02 17.60 -20.06
C LEU A 172 4.38 18.28 -19.87
N ALA A 173 4.82 18.54 -18.65
CA ALA A 173 6.15 19.08 -18.37
C ALA A 173 7.22 18.07 -18.79
N ARG A 174 8.14 18.49 -19.67
CA ARG A 174 9.28 17.71 -20.17
C ARG A 174 10.53 17.96 -19.36
#